data_98c44f1003e66a5bd7d7db5210adf378
#
_entry.id   98c44f1003e66a5bd7d7db5210adf378
#
_cell.length_a   1.000
_cell.length_b   1.000
_cell.length_c   1.000
_cell.angle_alpha   90.00
_cell.angle_beta   90.00
_cell.angle_gamma   90.00
#
_symmetry.space_group_name_H-M   'P 1'
#
loop_
_entity.id
_entity.type
_entity.pdbx_description
1 polymer ?
#
loop_
_entity_poly.entity_id
_entity_poly.type
_entity_poly.pdbx_seq_one_letter_code
_entity_poly.pdbx_strand_id
1 'polypeptide(L)'
;VIVEKSNAIVEAALSELQARIKRRQDSALQLTEVSGRWIFEVRPNLSEHLPDSFRPDTPQRLLPAAALIAYHQPMAQSQLVEMLGQRAYDHVRDLANLGLIDRRRDGLTRRLTTTRRFAEYFGCPEVEYRAVRTWFRAEAAKMGLTSAQLAASLAPDEQMTITEFSAEEGSTA
;
A
#
# COMPACT_ATOMS: atom_id res chain seq x y z
N VAL A 1 34.07 -12.21 4.82
CA VAL A 1 34.83 -11.27 5.70
C VAL A 1 34.99 -9.89 5.05
N ILE A 2 35.39 -9.77 3.77
CA ILE A 2 35.55 -8.46 3.09
C ILE A 2 34.21 -7.80 2.79
N VAL A 3 33.23 -8.55 2.34
CA VAL A 3 31.86 -8.08 2.01
C VAL A 3 31.12 -7.61 3.26
N GLU A 4 31.23 -8.32 4.37
CA GLU A 4 30.60 -7.94 5.65
C GLU A 4 31.18 -6.64 6.22
N LYS A 5 32.50 -6.45 6.14
CA LYS A 5 33.14 -5.19 6.53
C LYS A 5 32.71 -4.02 5.64
N SER A 6 32.52 -4.26 4.34
CA SER A 6 32.01 -3.24 3.41
C SER A 6 30.60 -2.81 3.75
N ASN A 7 29.70 -3.74 4.07
CA ASN A 7 28.33 -3.44 4.45
C ASN A 7 28.25 -2.64 5.75
N ALA A 8 29.03 -3.01 6.78
CA ALA A 8 29.06 -2.28 8.04
C ALA A 8 29.54 -0.81 7.87
N ILE A 9 30.50 -0.59 6.98
CA ILE A 9 30.99 0.78 6.67
C ILE A 9 29.90 1.58 5.96
N VAL A 10 29.17 0.98 5.02
CA VAL A 10 28.07 1.62 4.30
C VAL A 10 26.92 1.94 5.26
N GLU A 11 26.53 1.03 6.14
CA GLU A 11 25.49 1.24 7.13
C GLU A 11 25.86 2.37 8.12
N ALA A 12 27.11 2.40 8.58
CA ALA A 12 27.58 3.48 9.44
C ALA A 12 27.54 4.84 8.74
N ALA A 13 27.95 4.89 7.47
CA ALA A 13 27.90 6.12 6.66
C ALA A 13 26.45 6.59 6.40
N LEU A 14 25.52 5.67 6.15
CA LEU A 14 24.10 5.97 5.95
C LEU A 14 23.45 6.47 7.24
N SER A 15 23.78 5.88 8.39
CA SER A 15 23.32 6.32 9.70
C SER A 15 23.83 7.72 10.05
N GLU A 16 25.10 8.01 9.74
CA GLU A 16 25.67 9.35 9.89
C GLU A 16 24.99 10.37 8.99
N LEU A 17 24.74 10.00 7.72
CA LEU A 17 24.02 10.83 6.76
C LEU A 17 22.60 11.12 7.24
N GLN A 18 21.88 10.11 7.75
CA GLN A 18 20.54 10.28 8.35
C GLN A 18 20.58 11.30 9.50
N ALA A 19 21.55 11.16 10.42
CA ALA A 19 21.69 12.09 11.54
C ALA A 19 22.01 13.52 11.07
N ARG A 20 22.80 13.67 10.01
CA ARG A 20 23.13 14.96 9.42
C ARG A 20 21.90 15.62 8.78
N ILE A 21 21.12 14.86 8.01
CA ILE A 21 19.88 15.34 7.36
C ILE A 21 18.83 15.70 8.43
N LYS A 22 18.71 14.89 9.48
CA LYS A 22 17.76 15.15 10.60
C LYS A 22 18.06 16.46 11.33
N ARG A 23 19.33 16.84 11.47
CA ARG A 23 19.74 18.11 12.10
C ARG A 23 19.43 19.33 11.23
N ARG A 24 19.29 19.16 9.92
CA ARG A 24 18.94 20.24 9.01
C ARG A 24 17.44 20.53 9.12
N GLN A 25 17.08 21.66 9.70
CA GLN A 25 15.69 22.08 9.85
C GLN A 25 15.08 22.58 8.54
N ASP A 26 15.91 22.99 7.60
CA ASP A 26 15.55 23.51 6.27
C ASP A 26 15.42 22.43 5.20
N SER A 27 15.68 21.18 5.54
CA SER A 27 15.56 20.07 4.58
C SER A 27 14.14 19.55 4.51
N ALA A 28 13.56 19.52 3.32
CA ALA A 28 12.28 18.88 3.05
C ALA A 28 12.38 17.35 3.02
N LEU A 29 13.59 16.80 2.87
CA LEU A 29 13.84 15.37 2.77
C LEU A 29 14.31 14.78 4.09
N GLN A 30 13.98 13.53 4.30
CA GLN A 30 14.57 12.68 5.35
C GLN A 30 15.05 11.36 4.73
N LEU A 31 16.03 10.74 5.39
CA LEU A 31 16.53 9.42 5.01
C LEU A 31 16.00 8.41 6.02
N THR A 32 15.26 7.41 5.55
CA THR A 32 14.61 6.41 6.40
C THR A 32 15.00 5.00 5.93
N GLU A 33 15.19 4.10 6.87
CA GLU A 33 15.38 2.69 6.59
C GLU A 33 14.03 1.98 6.62
N VAL A 34 13.70 1.31 5.52
CA VAL A 34 12.48 0.51 5.39
C VAL A 34 12.86 -0.87 4.87
N SER A 35 12.59 -1.91 5.66
CA SER A 35 12.87 -3.31 5.29
C SER A 35 14.31 -3.57 4.81
N GLY A 36 15.29 -2.98 5.48
CA GLY A 36 16.72 -3.12 5.15
C GLY A 36 17.16 -2.30 3.93
N ARG A 37 16.33 -1.36 3.47
CA ARG A 37 16.65 -0.44 2.37
C ARG A 37 16.60 1.00 2.85
N TRP A 38 17.54 1.79 2.42
CA TRP A 38 17.58 3.22 2.69
C TRP A 38 16.89 3.98 1.56
N ILE A 39 15.91 4.80 1.92
CA ILE A 39 15.15 5.62 0.99
C ILE A 39 15.15 7.08 1.43
N PHE A 40 15.18 7.98 0.43
CA PHE A 40 14.86 9.37 0.66
C PHE A 40 13.35 9.57 0.53
N GLU A 41 12.76 10.19 1.51
CA GLU A 41 11.34 10.56 1.48
C GLU A 41 11.15 12.02 1.91
N VAL A 42 10.02 12.60 1.52
CA VAL A 42 9.65 13.93 2.00
C VAL A 42 9.17 13.80 3.45
N ARG A 43 9.55 14.73 4.30
CA ARG A 43 9.09 14.75 5.69
C ARG A 43 7.57 14.75 5.75
N PRO A 44 6.94 13.93 6.62
CA PRO A 44 5.48 13.79 6.68
C PRO A 44 4.73 15.12 6.86
N ASN A 45 5.29 16.05 7.65
CA ASN A 45 4.72 17.38 7.88
C ASN A 45 4.70 18.29 6.63
N LEU A 46 5.43 17.94 5.58
CA LEU A 46 5.46 18.68 4.32
C LEU A 46 4.73 17.97 3.19
N SER A 47 4.29 16.74 3.40
CA SER A 47 3.62 15.94 2.36
C SER A 47 2.31 16.59 1.87
N GLU A 48 1.60 17.31 2.73
CA GLU A 48 0.37 18.03 2.37
C GLU A 48 0.61 19.24 1.44
N HIS A 49 1.82 19.78 1.47
CA HIS A 49 2.22 20.96 0.67
C HIS A 49 2.85 20.57 -0.67
N LEU A 50 2.97 19.27 -0.95
CA LEU A 50 3.52 18.80 -2.22
C LEU A 50 2.54 19.11 -3.37
N PRO A 51 3.03 19.63 -4.50
CA PRO A 51 2.25 19.67 -5.73
C PRO A 51 1.74 18.29 -6.13
N ASP A 52 0.58 18.22 -6.78
CA ASP A 52 -0.04 16.94 -7.18
C ASP A 52 0.88 16.06 -8.03
N SER A 53 1.80 16.67 -8.79
CA SER A 53 2.82 15.96 -9.58
C SER A 53 3.84 15.16 -8.74
N PHE A 54 3.96 15.44 -7.44
CA PHE A 54 4.84 14.73 -6.51
C PHE A 54 4.09 13.79 -5.56
N ARG A 55 2.75 13.76 -5.66
CA ARG A 55 1.96 12.80 -4.89
C ARG A 55 2.14 11.41 -5.48
N PRO A 56 2.04 10.35 -4.63
CA PRO A 56 2.12 8.98 -5.13
C PRO A 56 1.13 8.77 -6.28
N ASP A 57 1.59 8.15 -7.37
CA ASP A 57 0.75 7.82 -8.55
C ASP A 57 -0.46 6.97 -8.20
N THR A 58 -0.43 6.29 -7.06
CA THR A 58 -1.52 5.41 -6.59
C THR A 58 -2.41 6.16 -5.61
N PRO A 59 -3.66 6.50 -5.99
CA PRO A 59 -4.62 7.10 -5.08
C PRO A 59 -4.84 6.25 -3.82
N GLN A 60 -4.95 6.89 -2.65
CA GLN A 60 -5.15 6.19 -1.36
C GLN A 60 -6.33 5.22 -1.39
N ARG A 61 -7.41 5.56 -2.12
CA ARG A 61 -8.60 4.71 -2.31
C ARG A 61 -8.29 3.33 -2.91
N LEU A 62 -7.17 3.18 -3.64
CA LEU A 62 -6.76 1.93 -4.27
C LEU A 62 -5.90 1.05 -3.37
N LEU A 63 -5.32 1.61 -2.29
CA LEU A 63 -4.44 0.88 -1.38
C LEU A 63 -5.12 -0.33 -0.72
N PRO A 64 -6.39 -0.27 -0.28
CA PRO A 64 -7.10 -1.43 0.23
C PRO A 64 -7.14 -2.59 -0.75
N ALA A 65 -7.55 -2.33 -1.99
CA ALA A 65 -7.62 -3.34 -3.03
C ALA A 65 -6.23 -3.90 -3.38
N ALA A 66 -5.22 -3.02 -3.46
CA ALA A 66 -3.83 -3.40 -3.72
C ALA A 66 -3.28 -4.34 -2.63
N ALA A 67 -3.51 -4.01 -1.35
CA ALA A 67 -3.07 -4.81 -0.21
C ALA A 67 -3.76 -6.17 -0.15
N LEU A 68 -5.09 -6.23 -0.37
CA LEU A 68 -5.84 -7.49 -0.41
C LEU A 68 -5.39 -8.40 -1.56
N ILE A 69 -5.15 -7.83 -2.74
CA ILE A 69 -4.61 -8.60 -3.87
C ILE A 69 -3.23 -9.16 -3.52
N ALA A 70 -2.32 -8.34 -3.00
CA ALA A 70 -0.97 -8.78 -2.61
C ALA A 70 -0.98 -9.89 -1.57
N TYR A 71 -1.89 -9.81 -0.59
CA TYR A 71 -2.02 -10.78 0.48
C TYR A 71 -2.61 -12.12 0.01
N HIS A 72 -3.63 -12.08 -0.86
CA HIS A 72 -4.39 -13.28 -1.26
C HIS A 72 -3.96 -13.88 -2.60
N GLN A 73 -3.15 -13.16 -3.39
CA GLN A 73 -2.76 -13.58 -4.74
C GLN A 73 -2.18 -15.00 -4.82
N PRO A 74 -2.41 -15.75 -5.91
CA PRO A 74 -3.32 -15.41 -7.00
C PRO A 74 -4.79 -15.56 -6.56
N MET A 75 -5.62 -14.52 -6.74
CA MET A 75 -7.01 -14.52 -6.31
C MET A 75 -7.95 -14.25 -7.47
N ALA A 76 -9.20 -14.73 -7.36
CA ALA A 76 -10.23 -14.39 -8.31
C ALA A 76 -10.77 -12.97 -8.06
N GLN A 77 -11.08 -12.24 -9.13
CA GLN A 77 -11.70 -10.91 -9.01
C GLN A 77 -13.03 -10.95 -8.24
N SER A 78 -13.81 -12.04 -8.38
CA SER A 78 -15.03 -12.25 -7.61
C SER A 78 -14.80 -12.26 -6.09
N GLN A 79 -13.70 -12.86 -5.63
CA GLN A 79 -13.33 -12.85 -4.21
C GLN A 79 -13.02 -11.43 -3.70
N LEU A 80 -12.38 -10.60 -4.54
CA LEU A 80 -12.14 -9.20 -4.17
C LEU A 80 -13.46 -8.41 -4.10
N VAL A 81 -14.42 -8.71 -5.01
CA VAL A 81 -15.75 -8.10 -5.00
C VAL A 81 -16.53 -8.50 -3.74
N GLU A 82 -16.40 -9.74 -3.27
CA GLU A 82 -17.01 -10.19 -2.00
C GLU A 82 -16.46 -9.41 -0.79
N MET A 83 -15.17 -9.01 -0.83
CA MET A 83 -14.51 -8.29 0.27
C MET A 83 -14.76 -6.77 0.24
N LEU A 84 -14.80 -6.15 -0.94
CA LEU A 84 -14.85 -4.69 -1.12
C LEU A 84 -16.11 -4.19 -1.81
N GLY A 85 -17.05 -5.09 -2.16
CA GLY A 85 -18.26 -4.75 -2.90
C GLY A 85 -17.99 -4.38 -4.36
N GLN A 86 -18.99 -3.77 -5.00
CA GLN A 86 -18.97 -3.45 -6.44
C GLN A 86 -17.83 -2.52 -6.88
N ARG A 87 -17.36 -1.67 -5.98
CA ARG A 87 -16.20 -0.76 -6.23
C ARG A 87 -14.92 -1.50 -6.58
N ALA A 88 -14.79 -2.77 -6.19
CA ALA A 88 -13.65 -3.60 -6.55
C ALA A 88 -13.39 -3.67 -8.06
N TYR A 89 -14.44 -3.60 -8.90
CA TYR A 89 -14.28 -3.59 -10.35
C TYR A 89 -13.51 -2.37 -10.85
N ASP A 90 -13.83 -1.18 -10.33
CA ASP A 90 -13.16 0.06 -10.69
C ASP A 90 -11.73 0.06 -10.12
N HIS A 91 -11.54 -0.37 -8.87
CA HIS A 91 -10.21 -0.48 -8.26
C HIS A 91 -9.30 -1.43 -9.06
N VAL A 92 -9.80 -2.58 -9.49
CA VAL A 92 -9.03 -3.53 -10.32
C VAL A 92 -8.69 -2.92 -11.68
N ARG A 93 -9.60 -2.17 -12.28
CA ARG A 93 -9.34 -1.49 -13.56
C ARG A 93 -8.25 -0.44 -13.39
N ASP A 94 -8.35 0.40 -12.36
CA ASP A 94 -7.41 1.50 -12.10
C ASP A 94 -6.03 0.95 -11.73
N LEU A 95 -5.93 -0.05 -10.85
CA LEU A 95 -4.67 -0.71 -10.51
C LEU A 95 -3.99 -1.37 -11.72
N ALA A 96 -4.78 -1.95 -12.63
CA ALA A 96 -4.24 -2.52 -13.86
C ALA A 96 -3.77 -1.45 -14.84
N ASN A 97 -4.49 -0.32 -14.95
CA ASN A 97 -4.07 0.83 -15.77
C ASN A 97 -2.77 1.46 -15.26
N LEU A 98 -2.57 1.49 -13.93
CA LEU A 98 -1.31 1.88 -13.30
C LEU A 98 -0.19 0.84 -13.48
N GLY A 99 -0.50 -0.33 -14.04
CA GLY A 99 0.44 -1.42 -14.23
C GLY A 99 0.86 -2.11 -12.93
N LEU A 100 0.12 -1.94 -11.84
CA LEU A 100 0.43 -2.54 -10.54
C LEU A 100 -0.04 -3.98 -10.42
N ILE A 101 -1.09 -4.36 -11.12
CA ILE A 101 -1.62 -5.72 -11.14
C ILE A 101 -1.80 -6.25 -12.55
N ASP A 102 -1.71 -7.56 -12.68
CA ASP A 102 -2.02 -8.31 -13.88
C ASP A 102 -3.40 -8.97 -13.76
N ARG A 103 -4.16 -9.00 -14.87
CA ARG A 103 -5.50 -9.57 -14.93
C ARG A 103 -5.57 -10.62 -16.02
N ARG A 104 -5.50 -11.89 -15.68
CA ARG A 104 -5.60 -12.98 -16.64
C ARG A 104 -6.98 -13.62 -16.58
N ARG A 105 -7.54 -13.96 -17.74
CA ARG A 105 -8.82 -14.69 -17.82
C ARG A 105 -8.64 -16.07 -17.19
N ASP A 106 -9.57 -16.42 -16.31
CA ASP A 106 -9.62 -17.71 -15.62
C ASP A 106 -11.08 -18.20 -15.56
N GLY A 107 -11.50 -18.89 -16.59
CA GLY A 107 -12.92 -19.30 -16.76
C GLY A 107 -13.86 -18.09 -16.86
N LEU A 108 -14.83 -18.03 -15.96
CA LEU A 108 -15.84 -16.96 -15.88
C LEU A 108 -15.36 -15.73 -15.09
N THR A 109 -14.21 -15.81 -14.42
CA THR A 109 -13.64 -14.71 -13.63
C THR A 109 -12.29 -14.28 -14.19
N ARG A 110 -11.64 -13.36 -13.51
CA ARG A 110 -10.25 -12.95 -13.78
C ARG A 110 -9.38 -13.26 -12.57
N ARG A 111 -8.22 -13.82 -12.83
CA ARG A 111 -7.18 -14.03 -11.82
C ARG A 111 -6.34 -12.78 -11.72
N LEU A 112 -6.15 -12.32 -10.49
CA LEU A 112 -5.39 -11.12 -10.16
C LEU A 112 -4.07 -11.52 -9.51
N THR A 113 -2.99 -10.89 -9.98
CA THR A 113 -1.64 -11.03 -9.40
C THR A 113 -0.93 -9.67 -9.43
N THR A 114 0.01 -9.45 -8.53
CA THR A 114 0.86 -8.26 -8.54
C THR A 114 1.91 -8.37 -9.65
N THR A 115 2.36 -7.22 -10.13
CA THR A 115 3.41 -7.10 -11.15
C THR A 115 4.76 -6.76 -10.50
N ARG A 116 5.83 -6.76 -11.32
CA ARG A 116 7.13 -6.24 -10.93
C ARG A 116 7.05 -4.78 -10.46
N ARG A 117 6.29 -3.94 -11.18
CA ARG A 117 6.08 -2.53 -10.82
C ARG A 117 5.44 -2.38 -9.44
N PHE A 118 4.52 -3.27 -9.07
CA PHE A 118 3.96 -3.31 -7.72
C PHE A 118 5.04 -3.52 -6.66
N ALA A 119 5.89 -4.53 -6.86
CA ALA A 119 6.95 -4.83 -5.91
C ALA A 119 7.95 -3.67 -5.75
N GLU A 120 8.34 -3.04 -6.86
CA GLU A 120 9.21 -1.87 -6.86
C GLU A 120 8.54 -0.67 -6.17
N TYR A 121 7.26 -0.42 -6.44
CA TYR A 121 6.50 0.69 -5.87
C TYR A 121 6.31 0.57 -4.35
N PHE A 122 5.97 -0.62 -3.87
CA PHE A 122 5.75 -0.90 -2.44
C PHE A 122 7.02 -1.34 -1.70
N GLY A 123 8.18 -1.32 -2.34
CA GLY A 123 9.45 -1.65 -1.71
C GLY A 123 9.58 -3.13 -1.31
N CYS A 124 8.89 -4.05 -2.00
CA CYS A 124 9.03 -5.47 -1.75
C CYS A 124 10.45 -5.95 -2.10
N PRO A 125 11.04 -6.85 -1.30
CA PRO A 125 12.42 -7.32 -1.53
C PRO A 125 12.56 -8.13 -2.81
N GLU A 126 11.49 -8.78 -3.24
CA GLU A 126 11.44 -9.60 -4.45
C GLU A 126 10.27 -9.19 -5.34
N VAL A 127 10.38 -9.49 -6.64
CA VAL A 127 9.41 -9.04 -7.64
C VAL A 127 8.42 -10.13 -8.07
N GLU A 128 8.71 -11.39 -7.76
CA GLU A 128 7.83 -12.50 -8.11
C GLU A 128 6.60 -12.50 -7.19
N TYR A 129 5.39 -12.64 -7.75
CA TYR A 129 4.14 -12.49 -7.02
C TYR A 129 4.00 -13.45 -5.82
N ARG A 130 4.60 -14.65 -5.86
CA ARG A 130 4.59 -15.59 -4.74
C ARG A 130 5.42 -15.08 -3.57
N ALA A 131 6.59 -14.53 -3.86
CA ALA A 131 7.47 -13.93 -2.87
C ALA A 131 6.84 -12.65 -2.28
N VAL A 132 6.25 -11.80 -3.13
CA VAL A 132 5.46 -10.63 -2.69
C VAL A 132 4.35 -11.05 -1.72
N ARG A 133 3.59 -12.10 -2.03
CA ARG A 133 2.56 -12.63 -1.13
C ARG A 133 3.12 -13.06 0.23
N THR A 134 4.21 -13.80 0.21
CA THR A 134 4.86 -14.28 1.43
C THR A 134 5.32 -13.12 2.29
N TRP A 135 5.93 -12.12 1.68
CA TRP A 135 6.39 -10.91 2.34
C TRP A 135 5.23 -10.10 2.93
N PHE A 136 4.16 -9.84 2.16
CA PHE A 136 2.97 -9.14 2.64
C PHE A 136 2.31 -9.84 3.84
N ARG A 137 2.21 -11.16 3.81
CA ARG A 137 1.68 -11.95 4.94
C ARG A 137 2.55 -11.85 6.17
N ALA A 138 3.86 -11.87 6.01
CA ALA A 138 4.81 -11.69 7.11
C ALA A 138 4.70 -10.28 7.71
N GLU A 139 4.60 -9.24 6.88
CA GLU A 139 4.41 -7.86 7.37
C GLU A 139 3.06 -7.69 8.08
N ALA A 140 1.97 -8.20 7.52
CA ALA A 140 0.66 -8.18 8.18
C ALA A 140 0.68 -8.90 9.53
N ALA A 141 1.34 -10.06 9.61
CA ALA A 141 1.49 -10.80 10.87
C ALA A 141 2.30 -10.03 11.92
N LYS A 142 3.36 -9.31 11.54
CA LYS A 142 4.11 -8.42 12.45
C LYS A 142 3.24 -7.31 13.03
N MET A 143 2.27 -6.83 12.27
CA MET A 143 1.29 -5.82 12.70
C MET A 143 0.11 -6.43 13.47
N GLY A 144 0.07 -7.75 13.66
CA GLY A 144 -1.04 -8.45 14.30
C GLY A 144 -2.32 -8.51 13.45
N LEU A 145 -2.21 -8.24 12.14
CA LEU A 145 -3.35 -8.20 11.24
C LEU A 145 -3.63 -9.58 10.65
N THR A 146 -4.84 -10.08 10.87
CA THR A 146 -5.36 -11.25 10.14
C THR A 146 -5.99 -10.82 8.82
N SER A 147 -6.23 -11.78 7.92
CA SER A 147 -6.91 -11.54 6.64
C SER A 147 -8.26 -10.81 6.80
N ALA A 148 -9.06 -11.20 7.79
CA ALA A 148 -10.35 -10.58 8.09
C ALA A 148 -10.19 -9.15 8.63
N GLN A 149 -9.22 -8.93 9.52
CA GLN A 149 -8.91 -7.60 10.06
C GLN A 149 -8.33 -6.68 8.99
N LEU A 150 -7.51 -7.21 8.08
CA LEU A 150 -7.01 -6.45 6.94
C LEU A 150 -8.16 -5.98 6.05
N ALA A 151 -9.12 -6.85 5.73
CA ALA A 151 -10.31 -6.48 4.97
C ALA A 151 -11.17 -5.44 5.72
N ALA A 152 -11.38 -5.63 7.02
CA ALA A 152 -12.18 -4.71 7.85
C ALA A 152 -11.51 -3.35 8.05
N SER A 153 -10.18 -3.32 8.28
CA SER A 153 -9.44 -2.06 8.46
C SER A 153 -9.28 -1.23 7.20
N LEU A 154 -9.48 -1.87 6.03
CA LEU A 154 -9.33 -1.26 4.72
C LEU A 154 -10.69 -1.01 4.03
N ALA A 155 -11.80 -1.47 4.63
CA ALA A 155 -13.13 -1.08 4.18
C ALA A 155 -13.36 0.40 4.49
N PRO A 156 -13.74 1.25 3.53
CA PRO A 156 -14.07 2.63 3.83
C PRO A 156 -15.28 2.69 4.77
N ASP A 157 -15.24 3.62 5.73
CA ASP A 157 -16.31 3.96 6.69
C ASP A 157 -17.56 4.48 5.94
N GLU A 158 -18.33 3.61 5.30
CA GLU A 158 -19.57 3.98 4.60
C GLU A 158 -20.85 3.44 5.29
N GLN A 159 -20.78 3.08 6.56
CA GLN A 159 -21.99 2.70 7.32
C GLN A 159 -22.60 3.84 8.14
N MET A 160 -22.09 5.09 8.07
CA MET A 160 -22.60 6.20 8.88
C MET A 160 -23.57 7.17 8.20
N THR A 161 -24.06 6.91 6.99
CA THR A 161 -24.91 7.92 6.30
C THR A 161 -26.33 7.51 5.97
N ILE A 162 -26.84 6.36 6.42
CA ILE A 162 -28.24 5.98 6.15
C ILE A 162 -29.17 6.21 7.35
N THR A 163 -28.66 6.40 8.56
CA THR A 163 -29.49 6.58 9.77
C THR A 163 -29.80 8.04 10.12
N GLU A 164 -29.10 9.00 9.54
CA GLU A 164 -29.38 10.44 9.83
C GLU A 164 -30.42 11.08 8.92
N PHE A 165 -30.77 10.46 7.78
CA PHE A 165 -31.75 11.05 6.85
C PHE A 165 -33.22 10.72 7.18
N SER A 166 -33.48 9.91 8.20
CA SER A 166 -34.84 9.49 8.57
C SER A 166 -35.40 10.22 9.82
N ALA A 167 -34.69 11.18 10.41
CA ALA A 167 -35.08 11.80 11.67
C ALA A 167 -35.64 13.24 11.54
N GLU A 168 -35.64 13.84 10.33
CA GLU A 168 -36.11 15.25 10.17
C GLU A 168 -37.46 15.44 9.46
N GLU A 169 -38.19 14.39 9.09
CA GLU A 169 -39.52 14.53 8.47
C GLU A 169 -40.68 14.15 9.39
N GLY A 170 -40.60 14.47 10.70
CA GLY A 170 -41.63 14.07 11.64
C GLY A 170 -42.04 15.14 12.64
N SER A 171 -41.91 16.47 12.35
CA SER A 171 -42.41 17.49 13.27
C SER A 171 -42.92 18.76 12.57
N THR A 172 -44.05 18.60 11.87
CA THR A 172 -44.98 19.75 11.66
C THR A 172 -46.38 19.19 11.40
N ALA A 173 -47.16 19.11 12.45
CA ALA A 173 -48.60 19.21 12.45
C ALA A 173 -49.06 19.65 13.83
#